data_02f77a4c1621233c2736be3251c9eef6
#
_entry.id   02f77a4c1621233c2736be3251c9eef6
#
_cell.length_a   1.000
_cell.length_b   1.000
_cell.length_c   1.000
_cell.angle_alpha   90.00
_cell.angle_beta   90.00
_cell.angle_gamma   90.00
#
_symmetry.space_group_name_H-M   'P 1'
#
loop_
_entity.id
_entity.type
_entity.pdbx_description
1 polymer ?
#
loop_
_entity_poly.entity_id
_entity_poly.type
_entity_poly.pdbx_seq_one_letter_code
_entity_poly.pdbx_strand_id
1 'polypeptide(L)'
;HEQYLLKGLPKDVHDDKRTMSLEEIDNHKWTHSRLSKNSKNFISKFQISNLIEIEGKKIYIVHYPCNEKGIYKSHIKKPTIKQNEEMFSKIDADIFIYGHTHTTNINNKDNKWYINPGSLGCPVKSNIANAGILEINKNKINYEQLRIEYNVNKITQEIEKLKFLFYKGILKIFYGKE
;
A
#
# COMPACT_ATOMS: atom_id res chain seq x y z
N HIS A 1 2.27 3.36 -7.80
CA HIS A 1 2.08 2.64 -9.10
C HIS A 1 1.08 3.36 -10.03
N GLU A 2 0.05 4.06 -9.51
CA GLU A 2 -0.96 4.77 -10.30
C GLU A 2 -0.33 5.79 -11.24
N GLN A 3 0.75 6.46 -10.84
CA GLN A 3 1.47 7.38 -11.71
C GLN A 3 2.07 6.69 -12.93
N TYR A 4 2.56 5.46 -12.78
CA TYR A 4 3.08 4.67 -13.91
C TYR A 4 1.95 4.28 -14.88
N LEU A 5 0.76 4.00 -14.35
CA LEU A 5 -0.42 3.70 -15.16
C LEU A 5 -0.93 4.91 -15.94
N LEU A 6 -0.77 6.11 -15.41
CA LEU A 6 -1.25 7.36 -16.02
C LEU A 6 -0.23 7.98 -16.98
N LYS A 7 1.02 8.08 -16.55
CA LYS A 7 2.07 8.86 -17.24
C LYS A 7 3.11 7.99 -17.93
N GLY A 8 3.05 6.66 -17.72
CA GLY A 8 4.13 5.74 -18.07
C GLY A 8 5.27 5.80 -17.06
N LEU A 9 6.27 4.94 -17.28
CA LEU A 9 7.44 4.89 -16.41
C LEU A 9 8.31 6.14 -16.58
N PRO A 10 8.89 6.67 -15.50
CA PRO A 10 9.90 7.74 -15.59
C PRO A 10 11.18 7.22 -16.29
N LYS A 11 12.02 8.15 -16.78
CA LYS A 11 13.28 7.79 -17.44
C LYS A 11 14.21 7.02 -16.49
N ASP A 12 14.26 7.45 -15.22
CA ASP A 12 15.05 6.81 -14.17
C ASP A 12 14.10 6.05 -13.25
N VAL A 13 14.00 4.74 -13.46
CA VAL A 13 13.08 3.89 -12.72
C VAL A 13 13.80 3.36 -11.47
N HIS A 14 13.83 4.18 -10.43
CA HIS A 14 14.35 3.80 -9.11
C HIS A 14 13.23 3.91 -8.08
N ASP A 15 12.94 2.79 -7.43
CA ASP A 15 12.19 2.74 -6.18
C ASP A 15 13.16 2.30 -5.09
N ASP A 16 13.33 3.10 -4.03
CA ASP A 16 14.23 2.80 -2.90
C ASP A 16 15.66 2.40 -3.30
N LYS A 17 16.26 3.06 -4.26
CA LYS A 17 17.58 2.71 -4.80
C LYS A 17 17.62 1.32 -5.49
N ARG A 18 16.47 0.71 -5.72
CA ARG A 18 16.33 -0.53 -6.47
C ARG A 18 15.89 -0.27 -7.89
N THR A 19 16.65 -0.72 -8.85
CA THR A 19 16.27 -0.67 -10.26
C THR A 19 15.25 -1.78 -10.55
N MET A 20 14.15 -1.45 -11.23
CA MET A 20 13.19 -2.45 -11.70
C MET A 20 13.84 -3.42 -12.68
N SER A 21 13.44 -4.69 -12.65
CA SER A 21 13.84 -5.65 -13.67
C SER A 21 13.21 -5.31 -15.04
N LEU A 22 13.80 -5.78 -16.14
CA LEU A 22 13.23 -5.60 -17.47
C LEU A 22 11.81 -6.17 -17.57
N GLU A 23 11.56 -7.34 -16.97
CA GLU A 23 10.24 -7.97 -16.95
C GLU A 23 9.20 -7.11 -16.19
N GLU A 24 9.60 -6.49 -15.08
CA GLU A 24 8.75 -5.59 -14.31
C GLU A 24 8.43 -4.32 -15.12
N ILE A 25 9.43 -3.74 -15.79
CA ILE A 25 9.26 -2.60 -16.70
C ILE A 25 8.28 -2.95 -17.82
N ASP A 26 8.44 -4.10 -18.46
CA ASP A 26 7.57 -4.53 -19.55
C ASP A 26 6.13 -4.79 -19.06
N ASN A 27 5.95 -5.33 -17.86
CA ASN A 27 4.64 -5.48 -17.24
C ASN A 27 3.95 -4.12 -17.01
N HIS A 28 4.68 -3.11 -16.54
CA HIS A 28 4.12 -1.76 -16.37
C HIS A 28 3.74 -1.14 -17.72
N LYS A 29 4.58 -1.24 -18.74
CA LYS A 29 4.27 -0.76 -20.10
C LYS A 29 3.05 -1.45 -20.68
N TRP A 30 2.98 -2.78 -20.55
CA TRP A 30 1.85 -3.57 -21.01
C TRP A 30 0.56 -3.14 -20.31
N THR A 31 0.57 -3.03 -18.97
CA THR A 31 -0.59 -2.59 -18.20
C THR A 31 -1.04 -1.19 -18.63
N HIS A 32 -0.09 -0.23 -18.76
CA HIS A 32 -0.39 1.11 -19.23
C HIS A 32 -1.06 1.13 -20.61
N SER A 33 -0.59 0.28 -21.55
CA SER A 33 -1.14 0.18 -22.91
C SER A 33 -2.55 -0.41 -22.97
N ARG A 34 -2.94 -1.23 -21.96
CA ARG A 34 -4.24 -1.90 -21.90
C ARG A 34 -5.33 -1.08 -21.22
N LEU A 35 -4.97 -0.04 -20.48
CA LEU A 35 -5.95 0.80 -19.82
C LEU A 35 -6.73 1.66 -20.80
N SER A 36 -8.04 1.59 -20.74
CA SER A 36 -8.93 2.45 -21.50
C SER A 36 -8.79 3.91 -21.04
N LYS A 37 -9.22 4.85 -21.91
CA LYS A 37 -9.30 6.27 -21.55
C LYS A 37 -10.15 6.49 -20.30
N ASN A 38 -11.26 5.77 -20.17
CA ASN A 38 -12.14 5.88 -19.00
C ASN A 38 -11.46 5.38 -17.72
N SER A 39 -10.74 4.27 -17.78
CA SER A 39 -9.98 3.76 -16.65
C SER A 39 -8.87 4.73 -16.22
N LYS A 40 -8.15 5.31 -17.17
CA LYS A 40 -7.14 6.35 -16.90
C LYS A 40 -7.76 7.60 -16.26
N ASN A 41 -8.89 8.07 -16.79
CA ASN A 41 -9.63 9.19 -16.21
C ASN A 41 -10.13 8.90 -14.80
N PHE A 42 -10.55 7.68 -14.51
CA PHE A 42 -10.96 7.28 -13.16
C PHE A 42 -9.78 7.30 -12.20
N ILE A 43 -8.67 6.65 -12.55
CA ILE A 43 -7.45 6.59 -11.73
C ILE A 43 -6.85 7.98 -11.51
N SER A 44 -6.92 8.89 -12.50
CA SER A 44 -6.37 10.25 -12.38
C SER A 44 -7.02 11.11 -11.29
N LYS A 45 -8.19 10.71 -10.81
CA LYS A 45 -8.90 11.37 -9.71
C LYS A 45 -8.46 10.88 -8.33
N PHE A 46 -7.64 9.82 -8.25
CA PHE A 46 -7.16 9.31 -6.98
C PHE A 46 -6.19 10.30 -6.33
N GLN A 47 -6.44 10.60 -5.08
CA GLN A 47 -5.57 11.44 -4.27
C GLN A 47 -4.38 10.63 -3.76
N ILE A 48 -3.22 11.26 -3.66
CA ILE A 48 -2.01 10.65 -3.09
C ILE A 48 -2.20 10.44 -1.58
N SER A 49 -2.86 11.39 -0.93
CA SER A 49 -3.24 11.31 0.48
C SER A 49 -4.58 11.99 0.69
N ASN A 50 -5.25 11.65 1.76
CA ASN A 50 -6.49 12.27 2.17
C ASN A 50 -6.45 12.63 3.66
N LEU A 51 -6.98 13.79 4.00
CA LEU A 51 -7.19 14.22 5.37
C LEU A 51 -8.69 14.44 5.54
N ILE A 52 -9.30 13.63 6.38
CA ILE A 52 -10.74 13.69 6.69
C ILE A 52 -10.95 13.90 8.18
N GLU A 53 -12.10 14.38 8.56
CA GLU A 53 -12.49 14.54 9.95
C GLU A 53 -13.75 13.72 10.23
N ILE A 54 -13.70 12.88 11.28
CA ILE A 54 -14.82 12.05 11.74
C ILE A 54 -14.90 12.18 13.26
N GLU A 55 -16.05 12.55 13.78
CA GLU A 55 -16.28 12.72 15.23
C GLU A 55 -15.23 13.62 15.91
N GLY A 56 -14.80 14.69 15.23
CA GLY A 56 -13.77 15.62 15.70
C GLY A 56 -12.34 15.07 15.70
N LYS A 57 -12.10 13.92 15.07
CA LYS A 57 -10.77 13.33 14.89
C LYS A 57 -10.29 13.50 13.46
N LYS A 58 -9.10 14.04 13.29
CA LYS A 58 -8.42 14.16 12.00
C LYS A 58 -7.76 12.84 11.63
N ILE A 59 -8.11 12.29 10.47
CA ILE A 59 -7.58 11.03 9.96
C ILE A 59 -6.80 11.31 8.68
N TYR A 60 -5.50 11.07 8.72
CA TYR A 60 -4.64 11.15 7.55
C TYR A 60 -4.44 9.78 6.93
N ILE A 61 -4.81 9.64 5.66
CA ILE A 61 -4.73 8.39 4.89
C ILE A 61 -3.75 8.58 3.76
N VAL A 62 -2.75 7.71 3.65
CA VAL A 62 -1.72 7.76 2.60
C VAL A 62 -1.20 6.35 2.31
N HIS A 63 -0.75 6.10 1.07
CA HIS A 63 -0.13 4.80 0.78
C HIS A 63 1.16 4.62 1.58
N TYR A 64 2.08 5.58 1.51
CA TYR A 64 3.28 5.68 2.36
C TYR A 64 3.82 7.11 2.35
N PRO A 65 4.49 7.59 3.42
CA PRO A 65 5.07 8.92 3.45
C PRO A 65 6.07 9.14 2.32
N CYS A 66 5.90 10.25 1.60
CA CYS A 66 6.81 10.66 0.53
C CYS A 66 7.32 12.09 0.77
N ASN A 67 8.38 12.46 0.07
CA ASN A 67 8.88 13.82 0.02
C ASN A 67 8.06 14.68 -0.97
N GLU A 68 8.41 15.96 -1.10
CA GLU A 68 7.74 16.92 -2.00
C GLU A 68 7.82 16.54 -3.49
N LYS A 69 8.78 15.69 -3.86
CA LYS A 69 8.92 15.14 -5.22
C LYS A 69 8.12 13.85 -5.44
N GLY A 70 7.37 13.39 -4.44
CA GLY A 70 6.62 12.13 -4.50
C GLY A 70 7.47 10.86 -4.34
N ILE A 71 8.73 11.00 -3.92
CA ILE A 71 9.62 9.86 -3.64
C ILE A 71 9.34 9.37 -2.22
N TYR A 72 9.08 8.08 -2.07
CA TYR A 72 8.83 7.47 -0.76
C TYR A 72 10.03 7.61 0.16
N LYS A 73 9.76 7.81 1.46
CA LYS A 73 10.77 7.69 2.51
C LYS A 73 11.27 6.24 2.60
N SER A 74 12.43 6.04 3.23
CA SER A 74 12.95 4.68 3.48
C SER A 74 11.92 3.83 4.20
N HIS A 75 11.72 2.60 3.71
CA HIS A 75 10.67 1.72 4.19
C HIS A 75 11.04 1.09 5.54
N ILE A 76 10.19 1.25 6.53
CA ILE A 76 10.31 0.61 7.84
C ILE A 76 9.14 -0.35 8.00
N LYS A 77 9.40 -1.65 8.04
CA LYS A 77 8.34 -2.69 8.09
C LYS A 77 7.49 -2.61 9.35
N LYS A 78 8.14 -2.39 10.50
CA LYS A 78 7.49 -2.29 11.81
C LYS A 78 8.06 -1.08 12.57
N PRO A 79 7.67 0.14 12.20
CA PRO A 79 8.16 1.33 12.86
C PRO A 79 7.73 1.36 14.33
N THR A 80 8.62 1.83 15.20
CA THR A 80 8.30 2.19 16.56
C THR A 80 7.45 3.45 16.61
N ILE A 81 6.87 3.78 17.76
CA ILE A 81 6.13 5.03 17.94
C ILE A 81 6.98 6.24 17.54
N LYS A 82 8.23 6.34 18.03
CA LYS A 82 9.14 7.43 17.70
C LYS A 82 9.38 7.54 16.17
N GLN A 83 9.58 6.43 15.49
CA GLN A 83 9.75 6.41 14.04
C GLN A 83 8.46 6.85 13.29
N ASN A 84 7.28 6.47 13.79
CA ASN A 84 6.02 6.96 13.24
C ASN A 84 5.87 8.48 13.45
N GLU A 85 6.17 8.99 14.63
CA GLU A 85 6.18 10.44 14.93
C GLU A 85 7.10 11.21 13.98
N GLU A 86 8.30 10.70 13.72
CA GLU A 86 9.24 11.28 12.75
C GLU A 86 8.74 11.20 11.30
N MET A 87 8.14 10.06 10.91
CA MET A 87 7.59 9.86 9.55
C MET A 87 6.49 10.86 9.22
N PHE A 88 5.63 11.17 10.19
CA PHE A 88 4.43 12.00 10.02
C PHE A 88 4.55 13.39 10.70
N SER A 89 5.74 13.80 11.11
CA SER A 89 5.98 15.01 11.93
C SER A 89 5.42 16.33 11.35
N LYS A 90 5.22 16.40 10.03
CA LYS A 90 4.69 17.59 9.33
C LYS A 90 3.17 17.58 9.17
N ILE A 91 2.48 16.54 9.64
CA ILE A 91 1.04 16.35 9.43
C ILE A 91 0.32 16.48 10.77
N ASP A 92 -0.64 17.39 10.83
CA ASP A 92 -1.53 17.56 11.98
C ASP A 92 -2.73 16.63 11.85
N ALA A 93 -2.63 15.45 12.48
CA ALA A 93 -3.70 14.47 12.55
C ALA A 93 -3.64 13.66 13.85
N ASP A 94 -4.76 13.05 14.21
CA ASP A 94 -4.89 12.15 15.37
C ASP A 94 -4.63 10.69 14.97
N ILE A 95 -5.04 10.32 13.75
CA ILE A 95 -4.98 8.95 13.25
C ILE A 95 -4.28 8.95 11.89
N PHE A 96 -3.28 8.10 11.75
CA PHE A 96 -2.49 7.90 10.54
C PHE A 96 -2.72 6.49 10.02
N ILE A 97 -3.32 6.36 8.83
CA ILE A 97 -3.53 5.07 8.15
C ILE A 97 -2.60 5.01 6.94
N TYR A 98 -1.73 4.01 6.89
CA TYR A 98 -0.75 3.86 5.82
C TYR A 98 -0.52 2.39 5.45
N GLY A 99 0.15 2.12 4.34
CA GLY A 99 0.37 0.77 3.80
C GLY A 99 1.79 0.52 3.33
N HIS A 100 1.93 0.07 2.08
CA HIS A 100 3.17 -0.15 1.33
C HIS A 100 4.04 -1.32 1.81
N THR A 101 4.33 -1.43 3.09
CA THR A 101 5.23 -2.47 3.62
C THR A 101 4.57 -3.84 3.73
N HIS A 102 3.26 -3.94 3.47
CA HIS A 102 2.42 -5.13 3.57
C HIS A 102 2.45 -5.83 4.95
N THR A 103 3.00 -5.16 5.95
CA THR A 103 3.18 -5.70 7.29
C THR A 103 2.28 -4.97 8.27
N THR A 104 1.47 -5.72 9.01
CA THR A 104 0.63 -5.13 10.05
C THR A 104 1.48 -4.45 11.12
N ASN A 105 1.13 -3.22 11.44
CA ASN A 105 1.77 -2.45 12.51
C ASN A 105 0.78 -1.45 13.10
N ILE A 106 0.49 -1.60 14.37
CA ILE A 106 -0.43 -0.72 15.09
C ILE A 106 0.31 -0.16 16.31
N ASN A 107 0.44 1.14 16.38
CA ASN A 107 1.00 1.85 17.52
C ASN A 107 0.04 2.96 17.95
N ASN A 108 -0.10 3.17 19.25
CA ASN A 108 -0.82 4.31 19.78
C ASN A 108 -0.08 4.90 20.99
N LYS A 109 -0.17 6.21 21.13
CA LYS A 109 0.36 6.98 22.27
C LYS A 109 -0.29 8.36 22.29
N ASP A 110 -0.65 8.84 23.46
CA ASP A 110 -1.16 10.20 23.69
C ASP A 110 -2.32 10.56 22.72
N ASN A 111 -3.29 9.65 22.55
CA ASN A 111 -4.41 9.74 21.61
C ASN A 111 -4.02 9.79 20.11
N LYS A 112 -2.75 9.60 19.75
CA LYS A 112 -2.33 9.43 18.36
C LYS A 112 -2.24 7.97 17.99
N TRP A 113 -2.75 7.63 16.81
CA TRP A 113 -2.78 6.27 16.28
C TRP A 113 -2.04 6.19 14.94
N TYR A 114 -1.22 5.18 14.80
CA TYR A 114 -0.47 4.87 13.58
C TYR A 114 -0.79 3.44 13.17
N ILE A 115 -1.51 3.29 12.06
CA ILE A 115 -2.14 2.03 11.66
C ILE A 115 -1.66 1.64 10.26
N ASN A 116 -0.96 0.52 10.16
CA ASN A 116 -0.78 -0.20 8.92
C ASN A 116 -1.54 -1.52 9.01
N PRO A 117 -2.67 -1.68 8.32
CA PRO A 117 -3.48 -2.89 8.40
C PRO A 117 -2.82 -4.11 7.74
N GLY A 118 -1.72 -3.92 7.01
CA GLY A 118 -1.08 -4.97 6.23
C GLY A 118 -1.54 -4.99 4.78
N SER A 119 -1.72 -6.16 4.20
CA SER A 119 -2.10 -6.33 2.81
C SER A 119 -3.21 -7.37 2.64
N LEU A 120 -4.14 -7.09 1.73
CA LEU A 120 -5.17 -8.06 1.30
C LEU A 120 -4.60 -9.11 0.34
N GLY A 121 -3.74 -8.70 -0.59
CA GLY A 121 -3.31 -9.53 -1.73
C GLY A 121 -1.82 -9.85 -1.79
N CYS A 122 -1.04 -9.54 -0.74
CA CYS A 122 0.38 -9.88 -0.67
C CYS A 122 0.69 -10.62 0.65
N PRO A 123 0.33 -11.91 0.75
CA PRO A 123 0.40 -12.65 2.02
C PRO A 123 1.83 -13.02 2.42
N VAL A 124 2.80 -13.02 1.50
CA VAL A 124 4.21 -13.41 1.71
C VAL A 124 4.34 -14.68 2.53
N LYS A 125 4.13 -15.83 1.90
CA LYS A 125 4.18 -17.18 2.53
C LYS A 125 3.08 -17.45 3.58
N SER A 126 1.95 -16.80 3.47
CA SER A 126 0.78 -17.09 4.31
C SER A 126 -0.49 -17.22 3.47
N ASN A 127 -1.58 -17.62 4.09
CA ASN A 127 -2.92 -17.65 3.48
C ASN A 127 -3.83 -16.57 4.07
N ILE A 128 -3.25 -15.53 4.67
CA ILE A 128 -3.99 -14.50 5.42
C ILE A 128 -4.06 -13.21 4.62
N ALA A 129 -5.26 -12.74 4.37
CA ALA A 129 -5.56 -11.38 3.98
C ALA A 129 -5.73 -10.52 5.25
N ASN A 130 -5.06 -9.38 5.30
CA ASN A 130 -5.11 -8.47 6.45
C ASN A 130 -5.94 -7.24 6.11
N ALA A 131 -6.88 -6.89 7.00
CA ALA A 131 -7.70 -5.69 6.94
C ALA A 131 -7.90 -5.13 8.35
N GLY A 132 -8.62 -4.04 8.52
CA GLY A 132 -8.94 -3.51 9.83
C GLY A 132 -10.25 -2.75 9.86
N ILE A 133 -10.89 -2.72 11.03
CA ILE A 133 -12.04 -1.88 11.31
C ILE A 133 -11.59 -0.81 12.31
N LEU A 134 -11.80 0.45 11.94
CA LEU A 134 -11.57 1.60 12.81
C LEU A 134 -12.92 2.18 13.21
N GLU A 135 -13.21 2.18 14.50
CA GLU A 135 -14.41 2.75 15.06
C GLU A 135 -14.05 4.02 15.85
N ILE A 136 -14.74 5.10 15.57
CA ILE A 136 -14.58 6.38 16.26
C ILE A 136 -15.92 6.78 16.84
N ASN A 137 -15.97 6.97 18.15
CA ASN A 137 -17.15 7.43 18.84
C ASN A 137 -16.75 8.51 19.85
N LYS A 138 -16.99 9.78 19.53
CA LYS A 138 -16.55 10.96 20.30
C LYS A 138 -15.05 10.88 20.62
N ASN A 139 -14.72 10.58 21.87
CA ASN A 139 -13.33 10.52 22.33
C ASN A 139 -12.72 9.11 22.35
N LYS A 140 -13.50 8.09 21.99
CA LYS A 140 -13.06 6.70 22.00
C LYS A 140 -12.71 6.25 20.60
N ILE A 141 -11.47 5.77 20.44
CA ILE A 141 -10.97 5.16 19.21
C ILE A 141 -10.74 3.67 19.50
N ASN A 142 -11.31 2.82 18.68
CA ASN A 142 -11.09 1.37 18.70
C ASN A 142 -10.62 0.90 17.34
N TYR A 143 -9.64 0.01 17.31
CA TYR A 143 -9.16 -0.61 16.08
C TYR A 143 -9.14 -2.13 16.24
N GLU A 144 -9.79 -2.82 15.33
CA GLU A 144 -9.79 -4.27 15.23
C GLU A 144 -9.01 -4.71 13.99
N GLN A 145 -7.97 -5.53 14.19
CA GLN A 145 -7.21 -6.15 13.10
C GLN A 145 -7.92 -7.42 12.64
N LEU A 146 -8.37 -7.42 11.40
CA LEU A 146 -8.95 -8.59 10.76
C LEU A 146 -7.87 -9.43 10.07
N ARG A 147 -7.94 -10.75 10.26
CA ARG A 147 -7.08 -11.74 9.62
C ARG A 147 -7.97 -12.79 8.98
N ILE A 148 -8.11 -12.72 7.66
CA ILE A 148 -9.07 -13.52 6.91
C ILE A 148 -8.31 -14.57 6.10
N GLU A 149 -8.57 -15.85 6.37
CA GLU A 149 -8.00 -16.94 5.59
C GLU A 149 -8.63 -17.02 4.19
N TYR A 150 -7.82 -17.30 3.20
CA TYR A 150 -8.28 -17.51 1.83
C TYR A 150 -7.44 -18.59 1.11
N ASN A 151 -7.98 -19.13 0.02
CA ASN A 151 -7.33 -20.18 -0.74
C ASN A 151 -6.25 -19.62 -1.68
N VAL A 152 -5.03 -19.48 -1.15
CA VAL A 152 -3.86 -19.01 -1.93
C VAL A 152 -3.58 -19.92 -3.13
N ASN A 153 -3.75 -21.25 -2.99
CA ASN A 153 -3.47 -22.17 -4.10
C ASN A 153 -4.39 -21.90 -5.30
N LYS A 154 -5.67 -21.61 -5.05
CA LYS A 154 -6.60 -21.22 -6.13
C LYS A 154 -6.11 -19.96 -6.86
N ILE A 155 -5.69 -18.93 -6.13
CA ILE A 155 -5.22 -17.68 -6.71
C ILE A 155 -3.93 -17.91 -7.52
N THR A 156 -2.96 -18.64 -6.96
CA THR A 156 -1.68 -18.88 -7.65
C THR A 156 -1.87 -19.76 -8.90
N GLN A 157 -2.77 -20.74 -8.89
CA GLN A 157 -3.13 -21.50 -10.07
C GLN A 157 -3.75 -20.63 -11.17
N GLU A 158 -4.61 -19.69 -10.82
CA GLU A 158 -5.18 -18.76 -11.81
C GLU A 158 -4.10 -17.82 -12.40
N ILE A 159 -3.17 -17.34 -11.57
CA ILE A 159 -2.01 -16.55 -12.04
C ILE A 159 -1.16 -17.37 -13.03
N GLU A 160 -0.89 -18.65 -12.71
CA GLU A 160 -0.13 -19.56 -13.58
C GLU A 160 -0.85 -19.86 -14.90
N LYS A 161 -2.19 -19.96 -14.91
CA LYS A 161 -2.98 -20.14 -16.14
C LYS A 161 -2.95 -18.89 -17.02
N LEU A 162 -3.11 -17.72 -16.43
CA LEU A 162 -3.15 -16.45 -17.15
C LEU A 162 -1.82 -16.09 -17.80
N LYS A 163 -0.69 -16.49 -17.23
CA LYS A 163 0.67 -16.26 -17.74
C LYS A 163 0.91 -14.83 -18.24
N PHE A 164 0.34 -13.85 -17.53
CA PHE A 164 0.58 -12.44 -17.87
C PHE A 164 2.05 -12.06 -17.66
N LEU A 165 2.46 -10.94 -18.22
CA LEU A 165 3.83 -10.46 -18.06
C LEU A 165 4.19 -10.33 -16.57
N PHE A 166 5.39 -10.77 -16.19
CA PHE A 166 5.89 -10.76 -14.81
C PHE A 166 5.11 -11.66 -13.82
N TYR A 167 4.29 -12.62 -14.28
CA TYR A 167 3.51 -13.49 -13.38
C TYR A 167 4.39 -14.30 -12.42
N LYS A 168 5.56 -14.77 -12.86
CA LYS A 168 6.53 -15.47 -12.00
C LYS A 168 7.08 -14.56 -10.90
N GLY A 169 7.39 -13.31 -11.23
CA GLY A 169 7.80 -12.31 -10.24
C GLY A 169 6.72 -12.06 -9.20
N ILE A 170 5.46 -11.95 -9.60
CA ILE A 170 4.32 -11.82 -8.68
C ILE A 170 4.20 -13.05 -7.77
N LEU A 171 4.29 -14.28 -8.33
CA LEU A 171 4.26 -15.51 -7.53
C LEU A 171 5.38 -15.56 -6.50
N LYS A 172 6.59 -15.19 -6.90
CA LYS A 172 7.75 -15.15 -6.01
C LYS A 172 7.63 -14.08 -4.93
N ILE A 173 7.33 -12.84 -5.30
CA ILE A 173 7.34 -11.69 -4.40
C ILE A 173 6.15 -11.72 -3.44
N PHE A 174 4.94 -12.01 -3.95
CA PHE A 174 3.71 -11.91 -3.16
C PHE A 174 3.33 -13.20 -2.47
N TYR A 175 3.64 -14.34 -3.08
CA TYR A 175 3.21 -15.66 -2.58
C TYR A 175 4.37 -16.56 -2.16
N GLY A 176 5.63 -16.12 -2.32
CA GLY A 176 6.82 -16.88 -1.94
C GLY A 176 6.99 -18.19 -2.72
N LYS A 177 6.41 -18.30 -3.92
CA LYS A 177 6.58 -19.44 -4.83
C LYS A 177 7.81 -19.23 -5.71
N GLU A 178 8.60 -20.31 -5.92
CA GLU A 178 9.77 -20.31 -6.81
C GLU A 178 9.35 -20.54 -8.28
#